data_b59ff1eccd39d0489d265e90fc212c2f
#
_entry.id   b59ff1eccd39d0489d265e90fc212c2f
#
_cell.length_a   1.000
_cell.length_b   1.000
_cell.length_c   1.000
_cell.angle_alpha   90.00
_cell.angle_beta   90.00
_cell.angle_gamma   90.00
#
_symmetry.space_group_name_H-M   'P 1'
#
loop_
_entity.id
_entity.type
_entity.pdbx_description
1 polymer ?
#
loop_
_entity_poly.entity_id
_entity_poly.type
_entity_poly.pdbx_seq_one_letter_code
_entity_poly.pdbx_strand_id
1 'polypeptide(L)'
;MCYAKYGDRLFKELHELEDMPTAIFVANDSMAAGCYKAAYEIGLKIPEDISIIGFNDIPTAKYMIPPLTTVKVQMEYMGEYAVHMLEERLNEERELCMKVTLPARLHIRDSVKELKQRT
;
A
#
# COMPACT_ATOMS: atom_id res chain seq x y z
N MET A 1 1.36 2.70 -17.70
CA MET A 1 2.39 3.10 -16.71
C MET A 1 2.59 1.95 -15.73
N CYS A 2 3.81 1.47 -15.54
CA CYS A 2 4.07 0.36 -14.62
C CYS A 2 4.49 0.90 -13.25
N TYR A 3 3.60 0.86 -12.26
CA TYR A 3 3.87 1.34 -10.90
C TYR A 3 5.07 0.65 -10.24
N ALA A 4 5.29 -0.64 -10.51
CA ALA A 4 6.46 -1.36 -9.99
C ALA A 4 7.79 -0.76 -10.46
N LYS A 5 7.86 -0.32 -11.72
CA LYS A 5 9.06 0.35 -12.26
C LYS A 5 9.34 1.67 -11.54
N TYR A 6 8.31 2.40 -11.15
CA TYR A 6 8.47 3.61 -10.34
C TYR A 6 8.97 3.29 -8.93
N GLY A 7 8.40 2.26 -8.30
CA GLY A 7 8.86 1.81 -6.98
C GLY A 7 10.32 1.40 -6.97
N ASP A 8 10.75 0.64 -7.96
CA ASP A 8 12.15 0.23 -8.16
C ASP A 8 13.08 1.45 -8.26
N ARG A 9 12.73 2.40 -9.12
CA ARG A 9 13.55 3.61 -9.32
C ARG A 9 13.61 4.48 -8.07
N LEU A 10 12.47 4.83 -7.50
CA LEU A 10 12.39 5.72 -6.34
C LEU A 10 13.07 5.11 -5.10
N PHE A 11 12.99 3.78 -4.94
CA PHE A 11 13.68 3.12 -3.85
C PHE A 11 15.21 3.21 -3.99
N LYS A 12 15.73 3.09 -5.21
CA LYS A 12 17.16 3.26 -5.48
C LYS A 12 17.63 4.70 -5.23
N GLU A 13 16.83 5.68 -5.65
CA GLU A 13 17.09 7.09 -5.34
C GLU A 13 17.08 7.35 -3.83
N LEU A 14 16.13 6.73 -3.10
CA LEU A 14 16.05 6.82 -1.64
C LEU A 14 17.28 6.21 -0.95
N HIS A 15 17.80 5.11 -1.49
CA HIS A 15 19.00 4.45 -0.96
C HIS A 15 20.27 5.31 -1.08
N GLU A 16 20.34 6.24 -2.03
CA GLU A 16 21.46 7.15 -2.22
C GLU A 16 21.50 8.30 -1.21
N LEU A 17 20.44 8.47 -0.40
CA LEU A 17 20.42 9.49 0.65
C LEU A 17 21.38 9.12 1.80
N GLU A 18 22.04 10.12 2.38
CA GLU A 18 22.92 9.93 3.54
C GLU A 18 22.18 9.33 4.74
N ASP A 19 20.92 9.76 4.96
CA ASP A 19 20.04 9.30 6.02
C ASP A 19 18.88 8.48 5.43
N MET A 20 19.16 7.24 5.03
CA MET A 20 18.12 6.35 4.55
C MET A 20 17.12 6.01 5.67
N PRO A 21 15.81 6.16 5.44
CA PRO A 21 14.80 5.79 6.44
C PRO A 21 14.77 4.29 6.70
N THR A 22 14.40 3.91 7.92
CA THR A 22 14.23 2.49 8.32
C THR A 22 12.84 1.93 8.02
N ALA A 23 11.91 2.78 7.60
CA ALA A 23 10.57 2.40 7.21
C ALA A 23 10.02 3.34 6.13
N ILE A 24 9.27 2.79 5.20
CA ILE A 24 8.58 3.54 4.15
C ILE A 24 7.12 3.11 4.02
N PHE A 25 6.26 4.09 3.78
CA PHE A 25 4.89 3.88 3.35
C PHE A 25 4.78 4.15 1.85
N VAL A 26 4.39 3.14 1.10
CA VAL A 26 4.35 3.18 -0.36
C VAL A 26 2.92 3.40 -0.85
N ALA A 27 2.74 4.25 -1.84
CA ALA A 27 1.43 4.70 -2.32
C ALA A 27 0.48 3.56 -2.75
N ASN A 28 1.01 2.44 -3.20
CA ASN A 28 0.23 1.22 -3.49
C ASN A 28 1.12 -0.02 -3.52
N ASP A 29 0.49 -1.20 -3.44
CA ASP A 29 1.19 -2.48 -3.38
C ASP A 29 1.97 -2.82 -4.66
N SER A 30 1.53 -2.34 -5.82
CA SER A 30 2.27 -2.53 -7.07
C SER A 30 3.60 -1.77 -7.08
N MET A 31 3.63 -0.57 -6.49
CA MET A 31 4.89 0.15 -6.26
C MET A 31 5.75 -0.55 -5.21
N ALA A 32 5.14 -1.08 -4.15
CA ALA A 32 5.85 -1.84 -3.14
C ALA A 32 6.58 -3.06 -3.73
N ALA A 33 5.98 -3.75 -4.70
CA ALA A 33 6.66 -4.83 -5.43
C ALA A 33 7.94 -4.35 -6.13
N GLY A 34 7.95 -3.15 -6.68
CA GLY A 34 9.14 -2.51 -7.23
C GLY A 34 10.20 -2.21 -6.17
N CYS A 35 9.77 -1.72 -5.00
CA CYS A 35 10.66 -1.50 -3.85
C CYS A 35 11.31 -2.80 -3.37
N TYR A 36 10.56 -3.91 -3.34
CA TYR A 36 11.08 -5.23 -3.00
C TYR A 36 12.16 -5.69 -3.96
N LYS A 37 11.92 -5.52 -5.26
CA LYS A 37 12.92 -5.83 -6.29
C LYS A 37 14.20 -5.01 -6.09
N ALA A 38 14.06 -3.69 -5.90
CA ALA A 38 15.19 -2.80 -5.68
C ALA A 38 15.97 -3.17 -4.41
N ALA A 39 15.27 -3.43 -3.31
CA ALA A 39 15.89 -3.86 -2.05
C ALA A 39 16.71 -5.15 -2.25
N TYR A 40 16.13 -6.13 -2.94
CA TYR A 40 16.82 -7.38 -3.27
C TYR A 40 18.11 -7.14 -4.10
N GLU A 41 18.04 -6.32 -5.14
CA GLU A 41 19.18 -5.99 -6.01
C GLU A 41 20.30 -5.24 -5.26
N ILE A 42 19.96 -4.40 -4.30
CA ILE A 42 20.89 -3.63 -3.46
C ILE A 42 21.45 -4.50 -2.32
N GLY A 43 20.78 -5.59 -1.96
CA GLY A 43 21.16 -6.47 -0.85
C GLY A 43 20.57 -6.07 0.50
N LEU A 44 19.53 -5.22 0.51
CA LEU A 44 18.78 -4.86 1.71
C LEU A 44 17.70 -5.91 2.02
N LYS A 45 17.55 -6.22 3.30
CA LYS A 45 16.55 -7.18 3.79
C LYS A 45 15.32 -6.48 4.34
N ILE A 46 14.16 -7.00 3.95
CA ILE A 46 12.86 -6.60 4.45
C ILE A 46 12.39 -7.67 5.43
N PRO A 47 12.02 -7.37 6.67
CA PRO A 47 11.98 -6.04 7.30
C PRO A 47 13.25 -5.64 8.06
N GLU A 48 14.34 -6.44 8.01
CA GLU A 48 15.51 -6.28 8.87
C GLU A 48 16.21 -4.93 8.69
N ASP A 49 16.41 -4.50 7.45
CA ASP A 49 17.07 -3.24 7.13
C ASP A 49 16.05 -2.11 6.89
N ILE A 50 14.91 -2.44 6.28
CA ILE A 50 13.85 -1.49 5.98
C ILE A 50 12.46 -2.15 6.08
N SER A 51 11.56 -1.50 6.80
CA SER A 51 10.14 -1.89 6.85
C SER A 51 9.36 -1.24 5.71
N ILE A 52 8.45 -2.00 5.09
CA ILE A 52 7.63 -1.50 3.98
C ILE A 52 6.15 -1.75 4.25
N ILE A 53 5.34 -0.70 4.11
CA ILE A 53 3.88 -0.77 4.16
C ILE A 53 3.34 -0.34 2.80
N GLY A 54 2.40 -1.12 2.26
CA GLY A 54 1.69 -0.82 1.03
C GLY A 54 0.28 -0.28 1.24
N PHE A 55 -0.48 -0.19 0.16
CA PHE A 55 -1.86 0.27 0.14
C PHE A 55 -2.66 -0.46 -0.94
N ASN A 56 -3.87 -0.86 -0.64
CA ASN A 56 -4.91 -1.55 -1.38
C ASN A 56 -5.13 -3.02 -1.00
N ASP A 57 -4.13 -3.75 -0.54
CA ASP A 57 -4.17 -5.20 -0.31
C ASP A 57 -4.55 -5.99 -1.57
N ILE A 58 -3.76 -5.78 -2.63
CA ILE A 58 -3.91 -6.56 -3.87
C ILE A 58 -3.67 -8.06 -3.61
N PRO A 59 -4.26 -8.97 -4.41
CA PRO A 59 -4.16 -10.41 -4.18
C PRO A 59 -2.72 -10.93 -4.05
N THR A 60 -1.76 -10.31 -4.71
CA THR A 60 -0.34 -10.71 -4.69
C THR A 60 0.39 -10.27 -3.42
N ALA A 61 -0.13 -9.32 -2.65
CA ALA A 61 0.54 -8.78 -1.45
C ALA A 61 0.90 -9.87 -0.42
N LYS A 62 0.02 -10.84 -0.21
CA LYS A 62 0.24 -11.97 0.71
C LYS A 62 1.27 -13.00 0.21
N TYR A 63 1.58 -12.97 -1.08
CA TYR A 63 2.55 -13.89 -1.69
C TYR A 63 3.92 -13.27 -1.91
N MET A 64 4.10 -12.01 -1.57
CA MET A 64 5.41 -11.36 -1.57
C MET A 64 6.30 -11.99 -0.50
N ILE A 65 7.61 -11.85 -0.63
CA ILE A 65 8.59 -12.41 0.30
C ILE A 65 9.45 -11.29 0.87
N PRO A 66 9.23 -10.93 2.14
CA PRO A 66 8.17 -11.39 3.05
C PRO A 66 6.77 -10.89 2.64
N PRO A 67 5.67 -11.50 3.14
CA PRO A 67 4.32 -11.02 2.88
C PRO A 67 4.14 -9.56 3.28
N LEU A 68 3.54 -8.76 2.40
CA LEU A 68 3.44 -7.32 2.54
C LEU A 68 2.35 -6.91 3.55
N THR A 69 2.73 -6.16 4.56
CA THR A 69 1.81 -5.37 5.40
C THR A 69 1.22 -4.26 4.56
N THR A 70 -0.09 -4.13 4.53
CA THR A 70 -0.77 -3.17 3.66
C THR A 70 -2.10 -2.72 4.24
N VAL A 71 -2.58 -1.57 3.79
CA VAL A 71 -3.90 -1.05 4.15
C VAL A 71 -4.94 -1.62 3.18
N LYS A 72 -5.85 -2.43 3.70
CA LYS A 72 -6.94 -2.97 2.90
C LYS A 72 -8.04 -1.95 2.69
N VAL A 73 -8.31 -1.65 1.43
CA VAL A 73 -9.46 -0.86 0.98
C VAL A 73 -10.62 -1.79 0.63
N GLN A 74 -11.83 -1.44 1.05
CA GLN A 74 -13.05 -2.24 0.79
C GLN A 74 -13.55 -1.99 -0.64
N MET A 75 -12.80 -2.41 -1.65
CA MET A 75 -13.06 -2.09 -3.06
C MET A 75 -14.40 -2.63 -3.58
N GLU A 76 -14.81 -3.84 -3.14
CA GLU A 76 -16.09 -4.42 -3.53
C GLU A 76 -17.26 -3.58 -3.02
N TYR A 77 -17.23 -3.23 -1.72
CA TYR A 77 -18.25 -2.34 -1.13
C TYR A 77 -18.25 -0.96 -1.77
N MET A 78 -17.08 -0.41 -2.08
CA MET A 78 -16.99 0.88 -2.78
C MET A 78 -17.65 0.82 -4.15
N GLY A 79 -17.44 -0.26 -4.90
CA GLY A 79 -18.07 -0.47 -6.20
C GLY A 79 -19.59 -0.60 -6.09
N GLU A 80 -20.09 -1.43 -5.19
CA GLU A 80 -21.51 -1.62 -4.94
C GLU A 80 -22.21 -0.31 -4.52
N TYR A 81 -21.65 0.41 -3.56
CA TYR A 81 -22.18 1.69 -3.12
C TYR A 81 -22.13 2.78 -4.19
N ALA A 82 -21.06 2.80 -5.00
CA ALA A 82 -20.98 3.76 -6.10
C ALA A 82 -22.10 3.56 -7.12
N VAL A 83 -22.39 2.31 -7.49
CA VAL A 83 -23.52 1.99 -8.39
C VAL A 83 -24.86 2.35 -7.73
N HIS A 84 -25.05 1.96 -6.48
CA HIS A 84 -26.29 2.26 -5.75
C HIS A 84 -26.55 3.77 -5.64
N MET A 85 -25.55 4.55 -5.28
CA MET A 85 -25.67 6.00 -5.20
C MET A 85 -25.94 6.65 -6.57
N LEU A 86 -25.37 6.07 -7.64
CA LEU A 86 -25.65 6.53 -9.01
C LEU A 86 -27.08 6.23 -9.43
N GLU A 87 -27.59 5.02 -9.14
CA GLU A 87 -28.98 4.63 -9.41
C GLU A 87 -29.97 5.57 -8.70
N GLU A 88 -29.77 5.86 -7.41
CA GLU A 88 -30.60 6.82 -6.67
C GLU A 88 -30.63 8.21 -7.34
N ARG A 89 -29.49 8.66 -7.87
CA ARG A 89 -29.41 9.95 -8.57
C ARG A 89 -30.10 9.93 -9.92
N LEU A 90 -29.98 8.86 -10.68
CA LEU A 90 -30.61 8.69 -11.98
C LEU A 90 -32.14 8.57 -11.87
N ASN A 91 -32.64 7.96 -10.81
CA ASN A 91 -34.07 7.78 -10.54
C ASN A 91 -34.71 8.97 -9.79
N GLU A 92 -33.95 10.03 -9.53
CA GLU A 92 -34.39 11.22 -8.79
C GLU A 92 -34.95 10.92 -7.38
N GLU A 93 -34.54 9.79 -6.80
CA GLU A 93 -35.02 9.36 -5.47
C GLU A 93 -34.39 10.19 -4.34
N ARG A 94 -33.35 10.94 -4.65
CA ARG A 94 -32.57 11.70 -3.66
C ARG A 94 -32.13 13.04 -4.20
N GLU A 95 -32.53 14.12 -3.54
CA GLU A 95 -32.15 15.49 -3.87
C GLU A 95 -30.83 15.90 -3.21
N LEU A 96 -30.51 15.36 -2.04
CA LEU A 96 -29.33 15.71 -1.26
C LEU A 96 -28.07 15.02 -1.77
N CYS A 97 -26.96 15.77 -1.80
CA CYS A 97 -25.65 15.18 -2.00
C CYS A 97 -25.21 14.44 -0.74
N MET A 98 -24.82 13.19 -0.89
CA MET A 98 -24.32 12.35 0.21
C MET A 98 -22.84 12.02 0.01
N LYS A 99 -22.14 11.90 1.13
CA LYS A 99 -20.78 11.36 1.20
C LYS A 99 -20.82 10.08 2.03
N VAL A 100 -20.36 8.98 1.46
CA VAL A 100 -20.19 7.70 2.16
C VAL A 100 -18.71 7.43 2.34
N THR A 101 -18.29 7.17 3.57
CA THR A 101 -16.90 6.82 3.90
C THR A 101 -16.85 5.39 4.40
N LEU A 102 -16.04 4.56 3.76
CA LEU A 102 -15.79 3.18 4.18
C LEU A 102 -14.48 3.12 4.98
N PRO A 103 -14.47 2.36 6.10
CA PRO A 103 -13.24 2.20 6.88
C PRO A 103 -12.22 1.37 6.11
N ALA A 104 -10.96 1.80 6.16
CA ALA A 104 -9.82 0.99 5.76
C ALA A 104 -9.32 0.17 6.96
N ARG A 105 -8.64 -0.95 6.71
CA ARG A 105 -8.05 -1.80 7.73
C ARG A 105 -6.59 -2.07 7.42
N LEU A 106 -5.75 -1.99 8.45
CA LEU A 106 -4.35 -2.40 8.33
C LEU A 106 -4.27 -3.93 8.45
N HIS A 107 -3.76 -4.58 7.42
CA HIS A 107 -3.39 -5.99 7.42
C HIS A 107 -1.91 -6.12 7.72
N ILE A 108 -1.58 -6.43 8.97
CA ILE A 108 -0.20 -6.64 9.41
C ILE A 108 0.27 -8.02 8.95
N ARG A 109 1.39 -8.03 8.23
CA ARG A 109 2.11 -9.22 7.78
C ARG A 109 3.59 -9.13 8.20
N ASP A 110 4.51 -9.62 7.39
CA ASP A 110 5.91 -9.79 7.81
C ASP A 110 6.88 -8.74 7.24
N SER A 111 6.38 -7.70 6.56
CA SER A 111 7.21 -6.65 5.95
C SER A 111 7.58 -5.49 6.89
N VAL A 112 7.15 -5.56 8.13
CA VAL A 112 7.38 -4.53 9.15
C VAL A 112 7.95 -5.17 10.39
N LYS A 113 8.93 -4.54 11.01
CA LYS A 113 9.47 -4.94 12.32
C LYS A 113 9.31 -3.82 13.34
N GLU A 114 9.22 -4.21 14.60
CA GLU A 114 9.32 -3.28 15.71
C GLU A 114 10.78 -2.80 15.87
N LEU A 115 10.95 -1.49 15.99
CA LEU A 115 12.25 -0.92 16.36
C LEU A 115 12.42 -1.05 17.87
N LYS A 116 13.46 -1.74 18.31
CA LYS A 116 13.84 -1.73 19.73
C LYS A 116 14.19 -0.30 20.11
N GLN A 117 13.49 0.24 21.12
CA GLN A 117 13.86 1.54 21.68
C GLN A 117 15.33 1.50 22.10
N ARG A 118 16.12 2.44 21.61
CA ARG A 118 17.44 2.68 22.18
C ARG A 118 17.24 3.22 23.59
N THR A 119 17.54 2.40 24.54
CA THR A 119 17.65 2.82 25.95
C THR A 119 18.89 3.68 26.15
#